data_2eb51bb699e052eec447a037e4735520
#
_entry.id   2eb51bb699e052eec447a037e4735520
#
_cell.length_a   1.000
_cell.length_b   1.000
_cell.length_c   1.000
_cell.angle_alpha   90.00
_cell.angle_beta   90.00
_cell.angle_gamma   90.00
#
_symmetry.space_group_name_H-M   'P 1'
#
loop_
_entity.id
_entity.type
_entity.pdbx_description
1 polymer ?
#
loop_
_entity_poly.entity_id
_entity_poly.type
_entity_poly.pdbx_seq_one_letter_code
_entity_poly.pdbx_strand_id
1 'polypeptide(L)'
;MSEVLRLENVTRRFEEGEGQLEVFSGLNMTLNAGEIVALVGPSGAGKSSLLHMAGLLEAPTSGEIHVEGVAASKLPDAERTRIRRQTIGFVYQAHHLLPEFDAAENVILPQMIAGKAKAEAAAEARRLLTTLGLGARLTHRPSQLSGGEQQRVAIARALANKPKILLADEPTGNLDPRTAGGVFDSLIAITRSQGLAALIATHNFDLAARMDRALLLHQGRLVEGAELPR
;
A
#
# COMPACT_ATOMS: atom_id res chain seq x y z
N MET A 1 -17.62 0.00 -12.93
CA MET A 1 -16.86 -0.16 -11.67
C MET A 1 -16.78 1.22 -11.03
N SER A 2 -16.91 1.36 -9.71
CA SER A 2 -16.85 2.66 -9.03
C SER A 2 -15.39 3.05 -8.76
N GLU A 3 -15.03 4.29 -9.05
CA GLU A 3 -13.74 4.88 -8.72
C GLU A 3 -13.59 5.01 -7.20
N VAL A 4 -12.46 4.55 -6.65
CA VAL A 4 -12.17 4.67 -5.21
C VAL A 4 -10.97 5.58 -4.92
N LEU A 5 -10.07 5.75 -5.91
CA LEU A 5 -8.95 6.69 -5.84
C LEU A 5 -8.77 7.34 -7.20
N ARG A 6 -8.62 8.68 -7.21
CA ARG A 6 -8.28 9.44 -8.41
C ARG A 6 -7.22 10.49 -8.08
N LEU A 7 -6.21 10.53 -8.90
CA LEU A 7 -5.21 11.59 -8.94
C LEU A 7 -5.51 12.47 -10.15
N GLU A 8 -5.56 13.79 -9.93
CA GLU A 8 -5.90 14.78 -10.94
C GLU A 8 -4.83 15.87 -11.01
N ASN A 9 -4.06 15.88 -12.10
CA ASN A 9 -2.96 16.82 -12.36
C ASN A 9 -1.94 16.91 -11.22
N VAL A 10 -1.63 15.77 -10.58
CA VAL A 10 -0.77 15.69 -9.40
C VAL A 10 0.68 15.94 -9.78
N THR A 11 1.31 16.91 -9.10
CA THR A 11 2.71 17.29 -9.27
C THR A 11 3.44 17.15 -7.95
N ARG A 12 4.69 16.66 -8.00
CA ARG A 12 5.61 16.61 -6.86
C ARG A 12 6.92 17.29 -7.21
N ARG A 13 7.28 18.31 -6.42
CA ARG A 13 8.58 18.99 -6.45
C ARG A 13 9.14 19.06 -5.04
N PHE A 14 10.43 18.98 -4.94
CA PHE A 14 11.20 19.26 -3.71
C PHE A 14 12.02 20.52 -3.93
N GLU A 15 12.16 21.34 -2.90
CA GLU A 15 13.13 22.44 -2.87
C GLU A 15 14.50 21.83 -2.51
N GLU A 16 15.50 22.05 -3.33
CA GLU A 16 16.86 21.54 -3.14
C GLU A 16 17.87 22.69 -3.34
N GLY A 17 18.29 23.32 -2.23
CA GLY A 17 19.17 24.48 -2.26
C GLY A 17 18.55 25.65 -3.01
N GLU A 18 19.24 26.18 -4.05
CA GLU A 18 18.73 27.25 -4.94
C GLU A 18 17.88 26.71 -6.11
N GLY A 19 17.64 25.37 -6.21
CA GLY A 19 16.93 24.72 -7.30
C GLY A 19 15.67 23.99 -6.84
N GLN A 20 14.95 23.44 -7.82
CA GLN A 20 13.80 22.54 -7.58
C GLN A 20 14.04 21.21 -8.27
N LEU A 21 13.88 20.12 -7.54
CA LEU A 21 13.84 18.79 -8.10
C LEU A 21 12.36 18.42 -8.40
N GLU A 22 12.00 18.38 -9.68
CA GLU A 22 10.69 17.87 -10.11
C GLU A 22 10.75 16.35 -10.23
N VAL A 23 9.97 15.65 -9.39
CA VAL A 23 9.88 14.18 -9.43
C VAL A 23 8.91 13.75 -10.52
N PHE A 24 7.76 14.41 -10.60
CA PHE A 24 6.78 14.26 -11.67
C PHE A 24 5.81 15.45 -11.70
N SER A 25 5.15 15.63 -12.84
CA SER A 25 4.26 16.77 -13.08
C SER A 25 2.99 16.36 -13.83
N GLY A 26 1.85 16.84 -13.36
CA GLY A 26 0.57 16.68 -14.04
C GLY A 26 0.08 15.23 -14.17
N LEU A 27 0.41 14.37 -13.20
CA LEU A 27 -0.01 12.96 -13.24
C LEU A 27 -1.52 12.81 -13.06
N ASN A 28 -2.10 11.94 -13.90
CA ASN A 28 -3.49 11.56 -13.81
C ASN A 28 -3.59 10.04 -13.74
N MET A 29 -4.37 9.50 -12.81
CA MET A 29 -4.70 8.09 -12.73
C MET A 29 -6.01 7.87 -11.97
N THR A 30 -6.66 6.76 -12.25
CA THR A 30 -7.80 6.26 -11.50
C THR A 30 -7.53 4.84 -11.03
N LEU A 31 -8.12 4.48 -9.89
CA LEU A 31 -8.15 3.12 -9.37
C LEU A 31 -9.60 2.79 -9.05
N ASN A 32 -10.10 1.70 -9.61
CA ASN A 32 -11.47 1.26 -9.45
C ASN A 32 -11.61 0.20 -8.34
N ALA A 33 -12.79 0.09 -7.76
CA ALA A 33 -13.08 -0.94 -6.76
C ALA A 33 -12.79 -2.34 -7.31
N GLY A 34 -12.06 -3.15 -6.54
CA GLY A 34 -11.68 -4.52 -6.90
C GLY A 34 -10.56 -4.63 -7.94
N GLU A 35 -10.03 -3.52 -8.44
CA GLU A 35 -8.95 -3.48 -9.42
C GLU A 35 -7.59 -3.56 -8.72
N ILE A 36 -6.66 -4.36 -9.26
CA ILE A 36 -5.27 -4.45 -8.81
C ILE A 36 -4.37 -3.89 -9.90
N VAL A 37 -3.73 -2.76 -9.63
CA VAL A 37 -2.89 -2.02 -10.57
C VAL A 37 -1.43 -2.10 -10.16
N ALA A 38 -0.56 -2.48 -11.09
CA ALA A 38 0.89 -2.38 -10.91
C ALA A 38 1.37 -0.96 -11.21
N LEU A 39 2.20 -0.41 -10.33
CA LEU A 39 2.97 0.81 -10.59
C LEU A 39 4.43 0.40 -10.80
N VAL A 40 4.88 0.42 -12.05
CA VAL A 40 6.23 0.00 -12.41
C VAL A 40 7.10 1.20 -12.82
N GLY A 41 8.40 1.02 -12.75
CA GLY A 41 9.37 2.05 -13.14
C GLY A 41 10.73 1.83 -12.49
N PRO A 42 11.79 2.48 -12.99
CA PRO A 42 13.12 2.35 -12.44
C PRO A 42 13.19 2.82 -10.98
N SER A 43 14.27 2.44 -10.29
CA SER A 43 14.55 2.99 -8.95
C SER A 43 14.69 4.51 -9.04
N GLY A 44 14.14 5.23 -8.07
CA GLY A 44 14.16 6.70 -8.05
C GLY A 44 13.11 7.37 -8.96
N ALA A 45 12.29 6.63 -9.72
CA ALA A 45 11.26 7.24 -10.58
C ALA A 45 10.14 7.99 -9.84
N GLY A 46 10.07 7.88 -8.51
CA GLY A 46 9.03 8.53 -7.71
C GLY A 46 7.84 7.65 -7.33
N LYS A 47 7.94 6.32 -7.49
CA LYS A 47 6.86 5.38 -7.15
C LYS A 47 6.40 5.51 -5.70
N SER A 48 7.35 5.50 -4.75
CA SER A 48 7.06 5.67 -3.32
C SER A 48 6.42 7.02 -3.03
N SER A 49 6.91 8.11 -3.63
CA SER A 49 6.32 9.45 -3.48
C SER A 49 4.87 9.47 -3.99
N LEU A 50 4.59 8.81 -5.12
CA LEU A 50 3.23 8.69 -5.65
C LEU A 50 2.32 7.91 -4.68
N LEU A 51 2.79 6.78 -4.15
CA LEU A 51 2.05 6.00 -3.15
C LEU A 51 1.82 6.77 -1.85
N HIS A 52 2.82 7.52 -1.36
CA HIS A 52 2.68 8.33 -0.15
C HIS A 52 1.61 9.42 -0.32
N MET A 53 1.58 10.08 -1.48
CA MET A 53 0.54 11.06 -1.77
C MET A 53 -0.83 10.39 -1.97
N ALA A 54 -0.91 9.30 -2.73
CA ALA A 54 -2.14 8.51 -2.88
C ALA A 54 -2.67 8.03 -1.52
N GLY A 55 -1.77 7.73 -0.59
CA GLY A 55 -2.07 7.36 0.80
C GLY A 55 -2.30 8.54 1.74
N LEU A 56 -2.32 9.78 1.23
CA LEU A 56 -2.50 11.00 2.02
C LEU A 56 -1.44 11.19 3.14
N LEU A 57 -0.28 10.55 3.03
CA LEU A 57 0.85 10.73 3.94
C LEU A 57 1.57 12.03 3.64
N GLU A 58 1.63 12.42 2.37
CA GLU A 58 2.20 13.66 1.89
C GLU A 58 1.19 14.42 1.04
N ALA A 59 1.27 15.76 1.06
CA ALA A 59 0.48 16.58 0.16
C ALA A 59 1.20 16.72 -1.19
N PRO A 60 0.48 16.77 -2.31
CA PRO A 60 1.05 17.13 -3.60
C PRO A 60 1.49 18.60 -3.62
N THR A 61 2.47 18.94 -4.45
CA THR A 61 2.85 20.35 -4.69
C THR A 61 1.71 21.09 -5.41
N SER A 62 1.04 20.41 -6.33
CA SER A 62 -0.19 20.88 -6.99
C SER A 62 -1.02 19.71 -7.48
N GLY A 63 -2.26 19.97 -7.88
CA GLY A 63 -3.24 18.95 -8.25
C GLY A 63 -4.10 18.51 -7.08
N GLU A 64 -4.91 17.49 -7.29
CA GLU A 64 -5.85 16.99 -6.29
C GLU A 64 -5.88 15.47 -6.23
N ILE A 65 -6.12 14.94 -5.04
CA ILE A 65 -6.28 13.51 -4.79
C ILE A 65 -7.67 13.28 -4.23
N HIS A 66 -8.45 12.47 -4.93
CA HIS A 66 -9.79 12.09 -4.51
C HIS A 66 -9.77 10.67 -3.95
N VAL A 67 -10.29 10.50 -2.75
CA VAL A 67 -10.50 9.20 -2.09
C VAL A 67 -12.00 9.04 -1.87
N GLU A 68 -12.60 8.00 -2.44
CA GLU A 68 -14.05 7.77 -2.37
C GLU A 68 -14.86 9.01 -2.82
N GLY A 69 -14.40 9.70 -3.86
CA GLY A 69 -15.02 10.93 -4.38
C GLY A 69 -14.75 12.19 -3.55
N VAL A 70 -14.05 12.09 -2.41
CA VAL A 70 -13.72 13.24 -1.55
C VAL A 70 -12.38 13.83 -1.98
N ALA A 71 -12.32 15.12 -2.33
CA ALA A 71 -11.08 15.87 -2.57
C ALA A 71 -10.30 15.99 -1.26
N ALA A 72 -9.17 15.31 -1.15
CA ALA A 72 -8.50 15.07 0.12
C ALA A 72 -7.17 15.83 0.30
N SER A 73 -6.59 16.39 -0.77
CA SER A 73 -5.25 17.01 -0.71
C SER A 73 -5.19 18.22 0.21
N LYS A 74 -6.27 18.99 0.29
CA LYS A 74 -6.36 20.23 1.07
C LYS A 74 -7.11 20.09 2.39
N LEU A 75 -7.56 18.88 2.73
CA LEU A 75 -8.24 18.64 4.00
C LEU A 75 -7.28 18.87 5.19
N PRO A 76 -7.82 19.29 6.33
CA PRO A 76 -7.06 19.34 7.58
C PRO A 76 -6.45 17.97 7.90
N ASP A 77 -5.30 17.94 8.60
CA ASP A 77 -4.59 16.70 8.88
C ASP A 77 -5.43 15.66 9.66
N ALA A 78 -6.29 16.12 10.56
CA ALA A 78 -7.23 15.26 11.29
C ALA A 78 -8.18 14.49 10.34
N GLU A 79 -8.69 15.14 9.31
CA GLU A 79 -9.57 14.53 8.31
C GLU A 79 -8.79 13.57 7.40
N ARG A 80 -7.62 13.96 6.93
CA ARG A 80 -6.73 13.07 6.16
C ARG A 80 -6.38 11.82 6.98
N THR A 81 -6.06 12.00 8.27
CA THR A 81 -5.79 10.88 9.19
C THR A 81 -7.00 9.98 9.38
N ARG A 82 -8.21 10.54 9.44
CA ARG A 82 -9.46 9.76 9.51
C ARG A 82 -9.65 8.92 8.25
N ILE A 83 -9.45 9.52 7.05
CA ILE A 83 -9.55 8.80 5.77
C ILE A 83 -8.51 7.68 5.71
N ARG A 84 -7.24 7.95 6.02
CA ARG A 84 -6.17 6.92 6.05
C ARG A 84 -6.57 5.75 6.94
N ARG A 85 -6.98 6.02 8.17
CA ARG A 85 -7.33 5.00 9.16
C ARG A 85 -8.49 4.11 8.72
N GLN A 86 -9.49 4.68 8.02
CA GLN A 86 -10.73 3.99 7.68
C GLN A 86 -10.74 3.37 6.29
N THR A 87 -9.98 3.95 5.33
CA THR A 87 -10.14 3.63 3.92
C THR A 87 -8.88 3.05 3.29
N ILE A 88 -7.69 3.33 3.85
CA ILE A 88 -6.42 2.99 3.22
C ILE A 88 -5.63 2.03 4.11
N GLY A 89 -5.19 0.90 3.53
CA GLY A 89 -4.17 0.03 4.10
C GLY A 89 -2.83 0.28 3.41
N PHE A 90 -1.73 0.26 4.16
CA PHE A 90 -0.40 0.48 3.61
C PHE A 90 0.54 -0.68 3.95
N VAL A 91 1.21 -1.23 2.93
CA VAL A 91 2.26 -2.25 3.04
C VAL A 91 3.55 -1.65 2.51
N TYR A 92 4.61 -1.66 3.32
CA TYR A 92 5.92 -1.12 2.97
C TYR A 92 6.91 -2.22 2.62
N GLN A 93 7.97 -1.87 1.92
CA GLN A 93 9.10 -2.75 1.63
C GLN A 93 9.81 -3.21 2.91
N ALA A 94 10.09 -2.29 3.84
CA ALA A 94 10.46 -2.65 5.20
C ALA A 94 9.18 -2.86 6.01
N HIS A 95 9.08 -3.96 6.71
CA HIS A 95 7.82 -4.40 7.38
C HIS A 95 7.31 -3.39 8.40
N HIS A 96 8.18 -2.58 8.99
CA HIS A 96 7.88 -1.60 10.05
C HIS A 96 6.99 -2.16 11.15
N LEU A 97 7.26 -3.41 11.55
CA LEU A 97 6.60 -4.00 12.70
C LEU A 97 7.17 -3.38 13.99
N LEU A 98 6.31 -3.22 14.96
CA LEU A 98 6.69 -2.76 16.29
C LEU A 98 7.38 -3.92 17.02
N PRO A 99 8.67 -3.83 17.34
CA PRO A 99 9.45 -4.97 17.84
C PRO A 99 9.05 -5.40 19.26
N GLU A 100 8.40 -4.50 20.03
CA GLU A 100 7.91 -4.76 21.38
C GLU A 100 6.63 -5.59 21.40
N PHE A 101 5.88 -5.59 20.28
CA PHE A 101 4.60 -6.28 20.11
C PHE A 101 4.79 -7.60 19.38
N ASP A 102 3.97 -8.59 19.72
CA ASP A 102 3.89 -9.83 18.96
C ASP A 102 3.11 -9.64 17.63
N ALA A 103 3.01 -10.71 16.84
CA ALA A 103 2.33 -10.66 15.55
C ALA A 103 0.87 -10.26 15.68
N ALA A 104 0.15 -10.78 16.66
CA ALA A 104 -1.25 -10.44 16.88
C ALA A 104 -1.39 -8.99 17.34
N GLU A 105 -0.57 -8.53 18.25
CA GLU A 105 -0.59 -7.16 18.79
C GLU A 105 -0.31 -6.12 17.70
N ASN A 106 0.63 -6.38 16.78
CA ASN A 106 0.89 -5.53 15.62
C ASN A 106 -0.36 -5.34 14.74
N VAL A 107 -1.24 -6.32 14.67
CA VAL A 107 -2.50 -6.27 13.90
C VAL A 107 -3.66 -5.73 14.74
N ILE A 108 -3.66 -5.91 16.04
CA ILE A 108 -4.66 -5.39 16.98
C ILE A 108 -4.58 -3.87 17.12
N LEU A 109 -3.36 -3.34 17.23
CA LEU A 109 -3.12 -1.93 17.56
C LEU A 109 -3.85 -0.94 16.63
N PRO A 110 -3.77 -1.02 15.29
CA PRO A 110 -4.48 -0.09 14.41
C PRO A 110 -6.00 -0.15 14.56
N GLN A 111 -6.55 -1.29 14.95
CA GLN A 111 -7.97 -1.46 15.19
C GLN A 111 -8.41 -0.77 16.49
N MET A 112 -7.60 -0.88 17.55
CA MET A 112 -7.85 -0.17 18.80
C MET A 112 -7.74 1.35 18.63
N ILE A 113 -6.78 1.82 17.83
CA ILE A 113 -6.67 3.25 17.44
C ILE A 113 -7.92 3.69 16.66
N ALA A 114 -8.54 2.78 15.90
CA ALA A 114 -9.79 3.03 15.20
C ALA A 114 -11.04 2.96 16.12
N GLY A 115 -10.86 2.66 17.41
CA GLY A 115 -11.93 2.64 18.43
C GLY A 115 -12.59 1.28 18.65
N LYS A 116 -12.06 0.18 18.03
CA LYS A 116 -12.60 -1.16 18.27
C LYS A 116 -12.23 -1.69 19.66
N ALA A 117 -13.13 -2.46 20.25
CA ALA A 117 -12.84 -3.16 21.50
C ALA A 117 -11.70 -4.19 21.30
N LYS A 118 -10.83 -4.34 22.31
CA LYS A 118 -9.66 -5.23 22.24
C LYS A 118 -10.04 -6.67 21.88
N ALA A 119 -11.13 -7.18 22.41
CA ALA A 119 -11.60 -8.55 22.12
C ALA A 119 -11.99 -8.74 20.63
N GLU A 120 -12.70 -7.76 20.05
CA GLU A 120 -13.06 -7.76 18.62
C GLU A 120 -11.81 -7.64 17.74
N ALA A 121 -10.90 -6.71 18.08
CA ALA A 121 -9.64 -6.53 17.37
C ALA A 121 -8.77 -7.80 17.40
N ALA A 122 -8.72 -8.49 18.55
CA ALA A 122 -7.99 -9.76 18.69
C ALA A 122 -8.59 -10.90 17.85
N ALA A 123 -9.91 -10.98 17.78
CA ALA A 123 -10.58 -11.99 16.95
C ALA A 123 -10.28 -11.75 15.46
N GLU A 124 -10.35 -10.52 14.99
CA GLU A 124 -10.04 -10.17 13.60
C GLU A 124 -8.55 -10.35 13.29
N ALA A 125 -7.64 -9.97 14.19
CA ALA A 125 -6.21 -10.19 14.03
C ALA A 125 -5.89 -11.69 13.89
N ARG A 126 -6.46 -12.54 14.74
CA ARG A 126 -6.32 -14.00 14.65
C ARG A 126 -6.82 -14.51 13.29
N ARG A 127 -7.99 -14.07 12.84
CA ARG A 127 -8.58 -14.46 11.55
C ARG A 127 -7.64 -14.11 10.40
N LEU A 128 -7.16 -12.87 10.31
CA LEU A 128 -6.27 -12.38 9.25
C LEU A 128 -4.94 -13.15 9.25
N LEU A 129 -4.31 -13.29 10.40
CA LEU A 129 -3.03 -13.99 10.52
C LEU A 129 -3.18 -15.47 10.16
N THR A 130 -4.26 -16.13 10.57
CA THR A 130 -4.54 -17.53 10.18
C THR A 130 -4.75 -17.65 8.68
N THR A 131 -5.51 -16.75 8.05
CA THR A 131 -5.70 -16.72 6.59
C THR A 131 -4.37 -16.56 5.84
N LEU A 132 -3.41 -15.82 6.41
CA LEU A 132 -2.06 -15.63 5.86
C LEU A 132 -1.06 -16.72 6.30
N GLY A 133 -1.53 -17.85 6.87
CA GLY A 133 -0.70 -18.98 7.26
C GLY A 133 0.11 -18.77 8.55
N LEU A 134 -0.25 -17.80 9.38
CA LEU A 134 0.46 -17.43 10.62
C LEU A 134 -0.29 -17.84 11.90
N GLY A 135 -1.24 -18.77 11.83
CA GLY A 135 -2.03 -19.20 12.98
C GLY A 135 -1.20 -19.75 14.14
N ALA A 136 -0.04 -20.37 13.86
CA ALA A 136 0.90 -20.86 14.86
C ALA A 136 1.95 -19.80 15.31
N ARG A 137 1.86 -18.57 14.80
CA ARG A 137 2.84 -17.49 15.03
C ARG A 137 2.26 -16.27 15.77
N LEU A 138 1.03 -16.33 16.24
CA LEU A 138 0.31 -15.21 16.81
C LEU A 138 1.08 -14.46 17.91
N THR A 139 1.74 -15.20 18.78
CA THR A 139 2.49 -14.68 19.94
C THR A 139 3.99 -14.51 19.69
N HIS A 140 4.44 -14.70 18.44
CA HIS A 140 5.85 -14.51 18.10
C HIS A 140 6.14 -13.02 17.87
N ARG A 141 7.24 -12.54 18.44
CA ARG A 141 7.75 -11.19 18.19
C ARG A 141 8.43 -11.12 16.82
N PRO A 142 8.57 -9.94 16.21
CA PRO A 142 9.22 -9.78 14.92
C PRO A 142 10.58 -10.47 14.82
N SER A 143 11.41 -10.42 15.86
CA SER A 143 12.72 -11.09 15.91
C SER A 143 12.67 -12.62 15.83
N GLN A 144 11.51 -13.23 16.05
CA GLN A 144 11.28 -14.67 16.02
C GLN A 144 10.61 -15.11 14.70
N LEU A 145 10.35 -14.19 13.80
CA LEU A 145 9.68 -14.42 12.52
C LEU A 145 10.69 -14.30 11.37
N SER A 146 10.56 -15.15 10.37
CA SER A 146 11.28 -14.99 9.11
C SER A 146 10.82 -13.71 8.39
N GLY A 147 11.62 -13.18 7.44
CA GLY A 147 11.26 -11.99 6.68
C GLY A 147 9.91 -12.10 5.96
N GLY A 148 9.62 -13.27 5.38
CA GLY A 148 8.32 -13.52 4.75
C GLY A 148 7.17 -13.62 5.74
N GLU A 149 7.39 -14.14 6.96
CA GLU A 149 6.39 -14.12 8.03
C GLU A 149 6.14 -12.69 8.52
N GLN A 150 7.19 -11.89 8.70
CA GLN A 150 7.07 -10.47 9.07
C GLN A 150 6.27 -9.70 8.02
N GLN A 151 6.52 -9.95 6.74
CA GLN A 151 5.77 -9.28 5.66
C GLN A 151 4.30 -9.69 5.65
N ARG A 152 3.98 -10.96 5.89
CA ARG A 152 2.58 -11.40 6.04
C ARG A 152 1.91 -10.78 7.27
N VAL A 153 2.62 -10.54 8.38
CA VAL A 153 2.09 -9.75 9.51
C VAL A 153 1.82 -8.30 9.09
N ALA A 154 2.72 -7.67 8.33
CA ALA A 154 2.53 -6.31 7.82
C ALA A 154 1.31 -6.21 6.87
N ILE A 155 1.10 -7.23 6.02
CA ILE A 155 -0.11 -7.35 5.19
C ILE A 155 -1.36 -7.48 6.06
N ALA A 156 -1.36 -8.36 7.08
CA ALA A 156 -2.48 -8.49 8.00
C ALA A 156 -2.80 -7.17 8.71
N ARG A 157 -1.77 -6.44 9.16
CA ARG A 157 -1.90 -5.12 9.78
C ARG A 157 -2.54 -4.10 8.84
N ALA A 158 -2.13 -4.06 7.58
CA ALA A 158 -2.70 -3.17 6.58
C ALA A 158 -4.20 -3.43 6.35
N LEU A 159 -4.64 -4.68 6.48
CA LEU A 159 -6.02 -5.10 6.26
C LEU A 159 -6.91 -5.03 7.51
N ALA A 160 -6.33 -4.76 8.69
CA ALA A 160 -6.98 -4.87 9.99
C ALA A 160 -8.24 -4.00 10.13
N ASN A 161 -8.25 -2.82 9.51
CA ASN A 161 -9.40 -1.90 9.54
C ASN A 161 -10.36 -2.08 8.36
N LYS A 162 -10.22 -3.17 7.58
CA LYS A 162 -11.04 -3.45 6.39
C LYS A 162 -11.02 -2.27 5.40
N PRO A 163 -9.83 -1.85 4.94
CA PRO A 163 -9.71 -0.74 4.01
C PRO A 163 -10.44 -1.04 2.70
N LYS A 164 -10.69 -0.01 1.90
CA LYS A 164 -11.15 -0.15 0.51
C LYS A 164 -10.00 -0.12 -0.49
N ILE A 165 -8.90 0.53 -0.10
CA ILE A 165 -7.72 0.74 -0.92
C ILE A 165 -6.52 0.13 -0.20
N LEU A 166 -5.75 -0.68 -0.91
CA LEU A 166 -4.46 -1.19 -0.46
C LEU A 166 -3.35 -0.55 -1.29
N LEU A 167 -2.44 0.14 -0.64
CA LEU A 167 -1.22 0.69 -1.24
C LEU A 167 -0.04 -0.16 -0.79
N ALA A 168 0.75 -0.67 -1.72
CA ALA A 168 1.90 -1.50 -1.40
C ALA A 168 3.15 -0.98 -2.13
N ASP A 169 4.18 -0.64 -1.37
CA ASP A 169 5.45 -0.17 -1.89
C ASP A 169 6.49 -1.28 -1.82
N GLU A 170 6.84 -1.87 -2.97
CA GLU A 170 7.81 -2.98 -3.11
C GLU A 170 7.60 -4.08 -2.04
N PRO A 171 6.38 -4.66 -1.92
CA PRO A 171 6.01 -5.49 -0.77
C PRO A 171 6.82 -6.79 -0.63
N THR A 172 7.66 -7.10 -1.60
CA THR A 172 8.53 -8.28 -1.59
C THR A 172 10.01 -7.95 -1.87
N GLY A 173 10.35 -6.66 -1.96
CA GLY A 173 11.69 -6.21 -2.40
C GLY A 173 12.84 -6.61 -1.48
N ASN A 174 12.57 -6.88 -0.20
CA ASN A 174 13.58 -7.30 0.80
C ASN A 174 13.61 -8.81 1.02
N LEU A 175 12.90 -9.60 0.22
CA LEU A 175 12.80 -11.06 0.38
C LEU A 175 13.60 -11.78 -0.70
N ASP A 176 14.08 -12.98 -0.37
CA ASP A 176 14.64 -13.87 -1.38
C ASP A 176 13.56 -14.27 -2.43
N PRO A 177 13.94 -14.60 -3.67
CA PRO A 177 12.99 -14.82 -4.77
C PRO A 177 11.93 -15.89 -4.49
N ARG A 178 12.30 -16.96 -3.75
CA ARG A 178 11.37 -18.06 -3.42
C ARG A 178 10.31 -17.60 -2.42
N THR A 179 10.73 -16.91 -1.36
CA THR A 179 9.84 -16.36 -0.34
C THR A 179 8.97 -15.25 -0.92
N ALA A 180 9.53 -14.39 -1.78
CA ALA A 180 8.85 -13.29 -2.43
C ALA A 180 7.61 -13.74 -3.21
N GLY A 181 7.74 -14.83 -4.01
CA GLY A 181 6.62 -15.39 -4.76
C GLY A 181 5.44 -15.79 -3.86
N GLY A 182 5.70 -16.53 -2.79
CA GLY A 182 4.65 -16.98 -1.87
C GLY A 182 3.99 -15.85 -1.07
N VAL A 183 4.74 -14.81 -0.71
CA VAL A 183 4.18 -13.62 -0.05
C VAL A 183 3.33 -12.82 -1.03
N PHE A 184 3.79 -12.64 -2.27
CA PHE A 184 3.03 -11.96 -3.30
C PHE A 184 1.72 -12.69 -3.64
N ASP A 185 1.76 -14.03 -3.77
CA ASP A 185 0.56 -14.86 -3.98
C ASP A 185 -0.47 -14.65 -2.87
N SER A 186 0.00 -14.63 -1.62
CA SER A 186 -0.86 -14.37 -0.46
C SER A 186 -1.47 -12.97 -0.49
N LEU A 187 -0.69 -11.95 -0.90
CA LEU A 187 -1.15 -10.57 -1.03
C LEU A 187 -2.24 -10.46 -2.10
N ILE A 188 -2.01 -10.98 -3.30
CA ILE A 188 -2.99 -10.94 -4.40
C ILE A 188 -4.26 -11.72 -4.02
N ALA A 189 -4.11 -12.93 -3.46
CA ALA A 189 -5.26 -13.76 -3.08
C ALA A 189 -6.15 -13.07 -2.05
N ILE A 190 -5.57 -12.49 -0.99
CA ILE A 190 -6.36 -11.80 0.04
C ILE A 190 -6.98 -10.51 -0.48
N THR A 191 -6.28 -9.76 -1.34
CA THR A 191 -6.79 -8.53 -1.98
C THR A 191 -8.03 -8.85 -2.82
N ARG A 192 -7.95 -9.86 -3.69
CA ARG A 192 -9.09 -10.30 -4.52
C ARG A 192 -10.24 -10.84 -3.70
N SER A 193 -9.96 -11.67 -2.69
CA SER A 193 -11.01 -12.28 -1.86
C SER A 193 -11.82 -11.26 -1.06
N GLN A 194 -11.23 -10.11 -0.77
CA GLN A 194 -11.88 -9.00 -0.06
C GLN A 194 -12.43 -7.92 -1.00
N GLY A 195 -12.25 -8.06 -2.31
CA GLY A 195 -12.69 -7.08 -3.31
C GLY A 195 -12.01 -5.71 -3.18
N LEU A 196 -10.78 -5.68 -2.68
CA LEU A 196 -10.03 -4.44 -2.48
C LEU A 196 -9.53 -3.89 -3.81
N ALA A 197 -9.50 -2.58 -3.92
CA ALA A 197 -8.70 -1.88 -4.91
C ALA A 197 -7.24 -1.85 -4.42
N ALA A 198 -6.26 -2.14 -5.28
CA ALA A 198 -4.86 -2.11 -4.88
C ALA A 198 -3.98 -1.41 -5.90
N LEU A 199 -3.07 -0.56 -5.42
CA LEU A 199 -1.97 0.01 -6.20
C LEU A 199 -0.65 -0.52 -5.62
N ILE A 200 0.07 -1.33 -6.39
CA ILE A 200 1.27 -2.04 -5.94
C ILE A 200 2.46 -1.59 -6.76
N ALA A 201 3.37 -0.86 -6.12
CA ALA A 201 4.64 -0.51 -6.73
C ALA A 201 5.58 -1.73 -6.73
N THR A 202 6.19 -1.99 -7.86
CA THR A 202 7.21 -3.03 -8.01
C THR A 202 8.14 -2.72 -9.18
N HIS A 203 9.39 -3.16 -9.08
CA HIS A 203 10.32 -3.18 -10.20
C HIS A 203 10.35 -4.55 -10.90
N ASN A 204 9.60 -5.53 -10.40
CA ASN A 204 9.50 -6.87 -10.97
C ASN A 204 8.34 -6.95 -11.97
N PHE A 205 8.67 -6.99 -13.26
CA PHE A 205 7.69 -7.02 -14.33
C PHE A 205 6.89 -8.32 -14.40
N ASP A 206 7.46 -9.46 -13.97
CA ASP A 206 6.74 -10.75 -13.92
C ASP A 206 5.60 -10.68 -12.87
N LEU A 207 5.85 -10.03 -11.74
CA LEU A 207 4.81 -9.80 -10.74
C LEU A 207 3.78 -8.80 -11.25
N ALA A 208 4.21 -7.74 -11.93
CA ALA A 208 3.32 -6.73 -12.50
C ALA A 208 2.36 -7.33 -13.55
N ALA A 209 2.83 -8.26 -14.37
CA ALA A 209 2.01 -8.95 -15.38
C ALA A 209 0.87 -9.81 -14.80
N ARG A 210 0.87 -10.05 -13.50
CA ARG A 210 -0.17 -10.83 -12.79
C ARG A 210 -1.30 -9.96 -12.22
N MET A 211 -1.21 -8.65 -12.39
CA MET A 211 -2.21 -7.66 -11.99
C MET A 211 -3.12 -7.31 -13.18
N ASP A 212 -4.19 -6.57 -12.92
CA ASP A 212 -5.20 -6.30 -13.96
C ASP A 212 -4.69 -5.36 -15.04
N ARG A 213 -3.84 -4.39 -14.67
CA ARG A 213 -3.10 -3.50 -15.60
C ARG A 213 -1.84 -2.96 -14.94
N ALA A 214 -0.96 -2.40 -15.75
CA ALA A 214 0.26 -1.75 -15.29
C ALA A 214 0.32 -0.29 -15.75
N LEU A 215 0.81 0.56 -14.86
CA LEU A 215 1.18 1.96 -15.09
C LEU A 215 2.70 2.07 -15.00
N LEU A 216 3.34 2.53 -16.07
CA LEU A 216 4.77 2.79 -16.09
C LEU A 216 5.01 4.25 -15.68
N LEU A 217 5.69 4.47 -14.55
CA LEU A 217 6.20 5.78 -14.16
C LEU A 217 7.62 5.95 -14.71
N HIS A 218 7.74 6.80 -15.73
CA HIS A 218 9.01 7.05 -16.42
C HIS A 218 9.15 8.54 -16.75
N GLN A 219 10.30 9.12 -16.45
CA GLN A 219 10.61 10.53 -16.70
C GLN A 219 9.49 11.49 -16.24
N GLY A 220 8.97 11.27 -15.03
CA GLY A 220 7.94 12.10 -14.43
C GLY A 220 6.53 11.97 -15.06
N ARG A 221 6.29 10.96 -15.88
CA ARG A 221 4.99 10.70 -16.54
C ARG A 221 4.49 9.30 -16.24
N LEU A 222 3.17 9.14 -16.15
CA LEU A 222 2.51 7.84 -16.12
C LEU A 222 2.10 7.46 -17.55
N VAL A 223 2.51 6.27 -17.97
CA VAL A 223 2.13 5.68 -19.27
C VAL A 223 1.34 4.41 -18.98
N GLU A 224 0.12 4.34 -19.52
CA GLU A 224 -0.73 3.17 -19.44
C GLU A 224 -0.54 2.28 -20.70
N GLY A 225 -0.61 0.96 -20.50
CA GLY A 225 -0.53 0.02 -21.63
C GLY A 225 0.84 -0.05 -22.32
N ALA A 226 1.90 0.47 -21.67
CA ALA A 226 3.24 0.23 -22.15
C ALA A 226 3.51 -1.27 -22.15
N GLU A 227 4.00 -1.83 -23.29
CA GLU A 227 4.59 -3.17 -23.29
C GLU A 227 5.68 -3.16 -22.20
N LEU A 228 5.44 -3.93 -21.13
CA LEU A 228 6.43 -4.04 -20.05
C LEU A 228 7.72 -4.58 -20.69
N PRO A 229 8.88 -3.95 -20.45
CA PRO A 229 10.16 -4.49 -20.94
C PRO A 229 10.30 -5.93 -20.44
N ARG A 230 10.60 -6.86 -21.36
CA ARG A 230 10.86 -8.25 -21.03
C ARG A 230 12.25 -8.43 -20.44
#